data_907bb0f9e311577cb998ee85705f87b4
#
_entry.id   907bb0f9e311577cb998ee85705f87b4
#
_cell.length_a   1.000
_cell.length_b   1.000
_cell.length_c   1.000
_cell.angle_alpha   90.00
_cell.angle_beta   90.00
_cell.angle_gamma   90.00
#
_symmetry.space_group_name_H-M   'P 1'
#
loop_
_entity.id
_entity.type
_entity.pdbx_description
1 polymer ?
#
loop_
_entity_poly.entity_id
_entity_poly.type
_entity_poly.pdbx_seq_one_letter_code
_entity_poly.pdbx_strand_id
1 'polypeptide(L)'
;MTVSAPFPSKASADTAVPQGLTPAQAAEGWLLLFDGQTAFSWDCPGKNAVREGVWHLEEGSTAWPFSRFGNHWELVAEVAGPVRLYLPHEHVLEHNGDSFDRLQVVCNGKKIRYEGKGFSRLSSVERPAGPPAATIGITAPGPQPARLRHLRLRPQQLQPLWNGRNLDGWTVNRADPKRQQARFRITDQGELLVEGGPGDLVSTVHAADFILQFDCRTLGKHLNSGVFFRCIPGQYQNGYEVQIHNGYKNNDRTQPLDFGTGGIYRRAPARRVVSNDEEWFTVSLIADGRRLVTWVNGFPVVAWEDPRPPHDNPRQGYRAAAGPFSIQAHDPTTRLLFRRIQYAPLPPRPNSHPTPQLP
;
A
#
# COMPACT_ATOMS: atom_id res chain seq x y z
N MET A 1 -31.35 -20.27 -47.21
CA MET A 1 -31.30 -19.16 -46.26
C MET A 1 -30.88 -19.74 -44.92
N THR A 2 -29.59 -19.69 -44.65
CA THR A 2 -29.01 -20.14 -43.37
C THR A 2 -28.83 -18.93 -42.48
N VAL A 3 -29.65 -18.87 -41.41
CA VAL A 3 -29.55 -17.83 -40.39
C VAL A 3 -28.37 -18.17 -39.47
N SER A 4 -27.34 -17.35 -39.55
CA SER A 4 -26.18 -17.42 -38.65
C SER A 4 -26.57 -16.87 -37.27
N ALA A 5 -26.44 -17.67 -36.24
CA ALA A 5 -26.63 -17.25 -34.85
C ALA A 5 -25.55 -16.24 -34.43
N PRO A 6 -25.87 -15.20 -33.66
CA PRO A 6 -24.85 -14.26 -33.19
C PRO A 6 -23.95 -14.93 -32.14
N PHE A 7 -22.63 -14.73 -32.27
CA PHE A 7 -21.65 -15.13 -31.30
C PHE A 7 -21.96 -14.43 -29.96
N PRO A 8 -21.83 -15.12 -28.82
CA PRO A 8 -21.97 -14.46 -27.53
C PRO A 8 -20.85 -13.41 -27.37
N SER A 9 -21.23 -12.18 -27.08
CA SER A 9 -20.32 -11.10 -26.71
C SER A 9 -19.47 -11.57 -25.53
N LYS A 10 -18.16 -11.59 -25.70
CA LYS A 10 -17.24 -11.72 -24.57
C LYS A 10 -17.55 -10.59 -23.61
N ALA A 11 -18.21 -10.90 -22.51
CA ALA A 11 -18.30 -10.00 -21.37
C ALA A 11 -16.87 -9.59 -21.02
N SER A 12 -16.60 -8.29 -20.94
CA SER A 12 -15.34 -7.73 -20.50
C SER A 12 -15.15 -8.09 -19.02
N ALA A 13 -14.49 -9.21 -18.78
CA ALA A 13 -14.10 -9.63 -17.44
C ALA A 13 -12.83 -8.91 -17.07
N ASP A 14 -12.90 -7.66 -16.67
CA ASP A 14 -11.80 -7.06 -15.90
C ASP A 14 -12.29 -5.83 -15.12
N THR A 15 -13.08 -6.08 -14.07
CA THR A 15 -13.35 -5.05 -13.08
C THR A 15 -12.03 -4.71 -12.39
N ALA A 16 -11.62 -3.44 -12.43
CA ALA A 16 -10.38 -2.94 -11.82
C ALA A 16 -10.34 -3.08 -10.29
N VAL A 17 -11.46 -3.48 -9.67
CA VAL A 17 -11.59 -3.66 -8.22
C VAL A 17 -11.05 -5.04 -7.82
N PRO A 18 -10.14 -5.09 -6.82
CA PRO A 18 -9.58 -6.34 -6.35
C PRO A 18 -10.65 -7.30 -5.86
N GLN A 19 -10.44 -8.60 -6.10
CA GLN A 19 -11.31 -9.64 -5.58
C GLN A 19 -11.33 -9.58 -4.04
N GLY A 20 -12.50 -9.45 -3.43
CA GLY A 20 -12.67 -9.42 -1.97
C GLY A 20 -12.88 -8.05 -1.33
N LEU A 21 -12.71 -6.93 -2.05
CA LEU A 21 -13.15 -5.60 -1.61
C LEU A 21 -14.28 -5.07 -2.48
N THR A 22 -15.21 -4.36 -1.87
CA THR A 22 -16.15 -3.54 -2.62
C THR A 22 -15.48 -2.22 -3.04
N PRO A 23 -15.97 -1.51 -4.07
CA PRO A 23 -15.47 -0.19 -4.44
C PRO A 23 -15.47 0.80 -3.26
N ALA A 24 -16.49 0.75 -2.41
CA ALA A 24 -16.57 1.56 -1.22
C ALA A 24 -15.45 1.26 -0.23
N GLN A 25 -15.17 -0.02 0.02
CA GLN A 25 -14.08 -0.41 0.91
C GLN A 25 -12.71 0.01 0.36
N ALA A 26 -12.47 -0.13 -0.94
CA ALA A 26 -11.24 0.35 -1.57
C ALA A 26 -11.11 1.88 -1.41
N ALA A 27 -12.20 2.62 -1.61
CA ALA A 27 -12.24 4.07 -1.42
C ALA A 27 -12.09 4.48 0.05
N GLU A 28 -12.47 3.64 1.03
CA GLU A 28 -12.22 3.84 2.46
C GLU A 28 -10.77 3.57 2.87
N GLY A 29 -9.93 3.09 1.95
CA GLY A 29 -8.52 2.80 2.19
C GLY A 29 -8.23 1.42 2.80
N TRP A 30 -9.14 0.45 2.67
CA TRP A 30 -8.86 -0.93 3.01
C TRP A 30 -7.76 -1.52 2.12
N LEU A 31 -6.93 -2.37 2.69
CA LEU A 31 -5.82 -3.06 2.07
C LEU A 31 -6.07 -4.57 2.17
N LEU A 32 -6.03 -5.28 1.05
CA LEU A 32 -5.97 -6.73 1.07
C LEU A 32 -4.59 -7.14 1.58
N LEU A 33 -4.53 -7.83 2.68
CA LEU A 33 -3.33 -8.51 3.14
C LEU A 33 -3.18 -9.88 2.49
N PHE A 34 -4.28 -10.43 1.98
CA PHE A 34 -4.32 -11.64 1.17
C PHE A 34 -5.23 -11.39 -0.04
N ASP A 35 -4.69 -11.61 -1.24
CA ASP A 35 -5.37 -11.32 -2.51
C ASP A 35 -6.28 -12.45 -3.01
N GLY A 36 -6.40 -13.54 -2.25
CA GLY A 36 -7.14 -14.73 -2.64
C GLY A 36 -6.42 -15.64 -3.64
N GLN A 37 -5.22 -15.27 -4.09
CA GLN A 37 -4.47 -16.00 -5.12
C GLN A 37 -3.05 -16.39 -4.67
N THR A 38 -2.40 -15.52 -3.90
CA THR A 38 -1.00 -15.69 -3.50
C THR A 38 -0.75 -15.15 -2.09
N ALA A 39 0.33 -15.61 -1.45
CA ALA A 39 0.86 -15.02 -0.22
C ALA A 39 1.75 -13.79 -0.51
N PHE A 40 1.44 -13.03 -1.55
CA PHE A 40 2.20 -11.85 -1.92
C PHE A 40 2.24 -10.82 -0.78
N SER A 41 3.39 -10.19 -0.58
CA SER A 41 3.68 -9.28 0.55
C SER A 41 3.70 -9.93 1.93
N TRP A 42 3.97 -11.24 2.00
CA TRP A 42 4.20 -11.98 3.23
C TRP A 42 5.55 -12.69 3.20
N ASP A 43 6.27 -12.60 4.31
CA ASP A 43 7.40 -13.49 4.61
C ASP A 43 6.82 -14.77 5.23
N CYS A 44 6.83 -15.85 4.47
CA CYS A 44 6.29 -17.14 4.91
C CYS A 44 7.29 -18.27 4.63
N PRO A 45 8.26 -18.49 5.53
CA PRO A 45 9.31 -19.49 5.33
C PRO A 45 8.82 -20.95 5.42
N GLY A 46 7.64 -21.19 5.96
CA GLY A 46 7.06 -22.52 6.12
C GLY A 46 6.30 -23.01 4.89
N LYS A 47 5.76 -24.22 5.00
CA LYS A 47 4.92 -24.81 3.96
C LYS A 47 3.56 -24.12 3.94
N ASN A 48 3.21 -23.56 2.80
CA ASN A 48 1.91 -22.92 2.58
C ASN A 48 1.43 -23.11 1.15
N ALA A 49 0.12 -23.02 0.94
CA ALA A 49 -0.50 -23.10 -0.37
C ALA A 49 -1.78 -22.25 -0.42
N VAL A 50 -2.10 -21.75 -1.60
CA VAL A 50 -3.40 -21.12 -1.84
C VAL A 50 -4.23 -22.04 -2.74
N ARG A 51 -5.44 -22.35 -2.29
CA ARG A 51 -6.40 -23.19 -3.02
C ARG A 51 -7.79 -22.58 -2.89
N GLU A 52 -8.48 -22.38 -3.99
CA GLU A 52 -9.88 -21.89 -4.04
C GLU A 52 -10.10 -20.60 -3.20
N GLY A 53 -9.17 -19.67 -3.26
CA GLY A 53 -9.25 -18.40 -2.50
C GLY A 53 -8.94 -18.52 -1.01
N VAL A 54 -8.49 -19.68 -0.56
CA VAL A 54 -8.09 -19.95 0.83
C VAL A 54 -6.59 -20.13 0.94
N TRP A 55 -5.97 -19.44 1.88
CA TRP A 55 -4.57 -19.61 2.22
C TRP A 55 -4.42 -20.66 3.34
N HIS A 56 -3.68 -21.71 3.05
CA HIS A 56 -3.39 -22.82 3.93
C HIS A 56 -1.96 -22.68 4.45
N LEU A 57 -1.80 -22.65 5.76
CA LEU A 57 -0.50 -22.73 6.44
C LEU A 57 -0.40 -24.09 7.10
N GLU A 58 0.60 -24.88 6.73
CA GLU A 58 0.86 -26.19 7.32
C GLU A 58 1.45 -26.07 8.73
N GLU A 59 1.42 -27.16 9.49
CA GLU A 59 1.96 -27.23 10.85
C GLU A 59 3.35 -26.60 10.99
N GLY A 60 3.55 -25.79 12.02
CA GLY A 60 4.80 -25.11 12.32
C GLY A 60 5.11 -23.91 11.39
N SER A 61 4.29 -23.68 10.38
CA SER A 61 4.48 -22.53 9.49
C SER A 61 4.17 -21.21 10.19
N THR A 62 4.97 -20.19 9.83
CA THR A 62 4.81 -18.81 10.31
C THR A 62 4.68 -17.88 9.12
N ALA A 63 3.86 -16.86 9.23
CA ALA A 63 3.72 -15.83 8.21
C ALA A 63 3.72 -14.43 8.85
N TRP A 64 4.50 -13.53 8.27
CA TRP A 64 4.65 -12.14 8.69
C TRP A 64 4.40 -11.22 7.51
N PRO A 65 3.59 -10.16 7.63
CA PRO A 65 3.48 -9.19 6.55
C PRO A 65 4.82 -8.52 6.30
N PHE A 66 5.06 -8.19 5.05
CA PHE A 66 6.31 -7.59 4.60
C PHE A 66 6.58 -6.19 5.18
N SER A 67 5.57 -5.52 5.72
CA SER A 67 5.67 -4.21 6.35
C SER A 67 4.89 -4.13 7.65
N ARG A 68 5.21 -3.13 8.48
CA ARG A 68 4.43 -2.76 9.67
C ARG A 68 3.26 -1.86 9.26
N PHE A 69 2.21 -1.84 10.09
CA PHE A 69 1.00 -1.03 9.86
C PHE A 69 0.80 0.07 10.92
N GLY A 70 1.84 0.34 11.72
CA GLY A 70 1.74 1.29 12.83
C GLY A 70 0.88 0.76 13.98
N ASN A 71 0.30 1.70 14.74
CA ASN A 71 -0.43 1.40 15.98
C ASN A 71 -1.93 1.72 15.89
N HIS A 72 -2.42 2.12 14.72
CA HIS A 72 -3.84 2.47 14.53
C HIS A 72 -4.37 1.82 13.26
N TRP A 73 -5.09 0.72 13.42
CA TRP A 73 -5.65 -0.04 12.30
C TRP A 73 -6.81 -0.92 12.74
N GLU A 74 -7.57 -1.35 11.77
CA GLU A 74 -8.60 -2.36 11.87
C GLU A 74 -8.26 -3.52 10.94
N LEU A 75 -8.30 -4.75 11.46
CA LEU A 75 -8.08 -6.00 10.73
C LEU A 75 -9.37 -6.79 10.70
N VAL A 76 -9.70 -7.35 9.55
CA VAL A 76 -10.78 -8.33 9.41
C VAL A 76 -10.25 -9.55 8.68
N ALA A 77 -10.57 -10.74 9.18
CA ALA A 77 -10.20 -12.02 8.59
C ALA A 77 -11.32 -13.04 8.79
N GLU A 78 -11.33 -14.07 7.98
CA GLU A 78 -12.03 -15.32 8.24
C GLU A 78 -11.00 -16.43 8.40
N VAL A 79 -11.13 -17.17 9.51
CA VAL A 79 -10.12 -18.10 9.99
C VAL A 79 -10.77 -19.44 10.33
N ALA A 80 -10.12 -20.56 9.97
CA ALA A 80 -10.53 -21.90 10.36
C ALA A 80 -9.28 -22.77 10.65
N GLY A 81 -9.43 -23.75 11.51
CA GLY A 81 -8.34 -24.59 11.99
C GLY A 81 -7.53 -23.95 13.13
N PRO A 82 -6.46 -24.60 13.56
CA PRO A 82 -5.60 -24.09 14.62
C PRO A 82 -4.74 -22.92 14.12
N VAL A 83 -5.06 -21.72 14.57
CA VAL A 83 -4.36 -20.48 14.19
C VAL A 83 -3.98 -19.69 15.42
N ARG A 84 -2.74 -19.23 15.50
CA ARG A 84 -2.34 -18.16 16.42
C ARG A 84 -2.06 -16.89 15.67
N LEU A 85 -2.72 -15.83 16.09
CA LEU A 85 -2.54 -14.49 15.58
C LEU A 85 -1.76 -13.66 16.60
N TYR A 86 -0.54 -13.30 16.27
CA TYR A 86 0.32 -12.44 17.07
C TYR A 86 0.04 -10.99 16.69
N LEU A 87 -0.24 -10.19 17.70
CA LEU A 87 -0.60 -8.77 17.55
C LEU A 87 0.42 -7.89 18.29
N PRO A 88 0.44 -6.59 18.08
CA PRO A 88 1.28 -5.68 18.85
C PRO A 88 1.04 -5.83 20.37
N HIS A 89 2.02 -5.39 21.16
CA HIS A 89 1.95 -5.37 22.63
C HIS A 89 1.69 -6.75 23.26
N GLU A 90 2.32 -7.79 22.70
CA GLU A 90 2.27 -9.17 23.24
C GLU A 90 0.86 -9.80 23.31
N HIS A 91 -0.07 -9.25 22.52
CA HIS A 91 -1.38 -9.89 22.41
C HIS A 91 -1.30 -11.08 21.46
N VAL A 92 -1.80 -12.22 21.91
CA VAL A 92 -1.92 -13.42 21.08
C VAL A 92 -3.37 -13.89 21.14
N LEU A 93 -3.97 -14.10 19.98
CA LEU A 93 -5.29 -14.72 19.84
C LEU A 93 -5.11 -16.11 19.26
N GLU A 94 -5.86 -17.07 19.77
CA GLU A 94 -5.89 -18.44 19.28
C GLU A 94 -7.30 -18.81 18.84
N HIS A 95 -7.37 -19.56 17.75
CA HIS A 95 -8.58 -20.16 17.21
C HIS A 95 -8.30 -21.63 16.90
N ASN A 96 -9.27 -22.52 17.21
CA ASN A 96 -9.13 -23.97 17.02
C ASN A 96 -10.37 -24.60 16.34
N GLY A 97 -11.32 -23.79 15.89
CA GLY A 97 -12.55 -24.27 15.25
C GLY A 97 -12.32 -24.72 13.80
N ASP A 98 -13.01 -25.79 13.37
CA ASP A 98 -12.87 -26.31 11.99
C ASP A 98 -13.64 -25.49 10.94
N SER A 99 -14.64 -24.72 11.36
CA SER A 99 -15.39 -23.81 10.48
C SER A 99 -14.72 -22.45 10.37
N PHE A 100 -15.00 -21.72 9.29
CA PHE A 100 -14.57 -20.33 9.17
C PHE A 100 -15.35 -19.43 10.13
N ASP A 101 -14.63 -18.86 11.07
CA ASP A 101 -15.14 -17.82 11.95
C ASP A 101 -14.55 -16.46 11.57
N ARG A 102 -15.41 -15.43 11.61
CA ARG A 102 -14.98 -14.06 11.36
C ARG A 102 -14.28 -13.50 12.59
N LEU A 103 -13.13 -12.89 12.35
CA LEU A 103 -12.38 -12.10 13.32
C LEU A 103 -12.34 -10.63 12.89
N GLN A 104 -12.58 -9.73 13.84
CA GLN A 104 -12.31 -8.31 13.71
C GLN A 104 -11.41 -7.88 14.86
N VAL A 105 -10.32 -7.18 14.54
CA VAL A 105 -9.37 -6.64 15.53
C VAL A 105 -9.20 -5.16 15.29
N VAL A 106 -9.29 -4.36 16.34
CA VAL A 106 -9.00 -2.93 16.31
C VAL A 106 -7.81 -2.64 17.22
N CYS A 107 -6.74 -2.14 16.63
CA CYS A 107 -5.59 -1.61 17.33
C CYS A 107 -5.69 -0.10 17.40
N ASN A 108 -5.69 0.45 18.61
CA ASN A 108 -5.74 1.88 18.88
C ASN A 108 -4.66 2.25 19.91
N GLY A 109 -3.47 2.59 19.42
CA GLY A 109 -2.29 2.78 20.24
C GLY A 109 -1.90 1.47 20.92
N LYS A 110 -1.87 1.47 22.26
CA LYS A 110 -1.58 0.27 23.07
C LYS A 110 -2.81 -0.60 23.34
N LYS A 111 -4.01 -0.15 22.95
CA LYS A 111 -5.24 -0.90 23.22
C LYS A 111 -5.61 -1.77 22.03
N ILE A 112 -5.81 -3.06 22.28
CA ILE A 112 -6.32 -4.01 21.30
C ILE A 112 -7.70 -4.48 21.76
N ARG A 113 -8.67 -4.40 20.87
CA ARG A 113 -10.00 -5.00 21.02
C ARG A 113 -10.19 -5.99 19.89
N TYR A 114 -10.89 -7.07 20.16
CA TYR A 114 -11.25 -8.04 19.13
C TYR A 114 -12.67 -8.57 19.35
N GLU A 115 -13.29 -8.93 18.25
CA GLU A 115 -14.57 -9.63 18.19
C GLU A 115 -14.41 -10.81 17.24
N GLY A 116 -14.77 -12.00 17.69
CA GLY A 116 -14.72 -13.22 16.90
C GLY A 116 -15.15 -14.43 17.71
N LYS A 117 -16.08 -15.20 17.15
CA LYS A 117 -16.48 -16.49 17.74
C LYS A 117 -15.30 -17.46 17.65
N GLY A 118 -15.11 -18.29 18.65
CA GLY A 118 -14.05 -19.30 18.66
C GLY A 118 -12.64 -18.77 18.94
N PHE A 119 -12.47 -17.45 19.13
CA PHE A 119 -11.19 -16.86 19.49
C PHE A 119 -11.04 -16.70 21.01
N SER A 120 -9.88 -17.06 21.51
CA SER A 120 -9.47 -16.83 22.89
C SER A 120 -8.14 -16.07 22.94
N ARG A 121 -7.96 -15.27 23.99
CA ARG A 121 -6.68 -14.61 24.27
C ARG A 121 -5.80 -15.55 25.05
N LEU A 122 -4.58 -15.75 24.58
CA LEU A 122 -3.55 -16.49 25.29
C LEU A 122 -2.71 -15.55 26.15
N SER A 123 -2.35 -16.02 27.33
CA SER A 123 -1.35 -15.39 28.20
C SER A 123 -0.03 -16.16 28.09
N SER A 124 1.08 -15.46 28.02
CA SER A 124 2.43 -16.06 28.12
C SER A 124 2.79 -17.05 27.01
N VAL A 125 2.50 -16.71 25.76
CA VAL A 125 2.94 -17.47 24.59
C VAL A 125 4.18 -16.82 24.01
N GLU A 126 5.25 -17.60 23.84
CA GLU A 126 6.45 -17.14 23.18
C GLU A 126 6.16 -16.79 21.72
N ARG A 127 6.62 -15.63 21.28
CA ARG A 127 6.48 -15.18 19.91
C ARG A 127 7.54 -15.89 19.05
N PRO A 128 7.16 -16.53 17.94
CA PRO A 128 8.14 -17.12 17.04
C PRO A 128 9.15 -16.09 16.53
N ALA A 129 10.36 -16.54 16.22
CA ALA A 129 11.35 -15.70 15.57
C ALA A 129 10.75 -15.08 14.30
N GLY A 130 10.84 -13.77 14.19
CA GLY A 130 10.27 -12.99 13.09
C GLY A 130 10.81 -11.58 13.09
N PRO A 131 10.34 -10.71 12.18
CA PRO A 131 10.77 -9.30 12.15
C PRO A 131 10.53 -8.65 13.51
N PRO A 132 11.49 -7.87 14.01
CA PRO A 132 11.37 -7.26 15.32
C PRO A 132 10.14 -6.35 15.39
N ALA A 133 9.38 -6.50 16.45
CA ALA A 133 8.34 -5.68 17.02
C ALA A 133 7.28 -5.07 16.10
N ALA A 134 6.04 -5.22 16.50
CA ALA A 134 4.85 -4.49 16.02
C ALA A 134 4.28 -4.93 14.67
N THR A 135 4.47 -6.15 14.27
CA THR A 135 3.79 -6.71 13.11
C THR A 135 2.74 -7.72 13.54
N ILE A 136 1.73 -7.86 12.73
CA ILE A 136 0.79 -8.97 12.78
C ILE A 136 1.56 -10.23 12.37
N GLY A 137 1.47 -11.31 13.16
CA GLY A 137 2.06 -12.60 12.80
C GLY A 137 0.99 -13.69 12.83
N ILE A 138 1.14 -14.69 11.99
CA ILE A 138 0.23 -15.83 11.92
C ILE A 138 1.04 -17.10 12.02
N THR A 139 0.61 -18.05 12.86
CA THR A 139 1.19 -19.39 12.91
C THR A 139 0.12 -20.46 12.87
N ALA A 140 0.49 -21.62 12.35
CA ALA A 140 -0.28 -22.86 12.41
C ALA A 140 0.32 -23.77 13.50
N PRO A 141 -0.19 -23.75 14.74
CA PRO A 141 0.45 -24.46 15.87
C PRO A 141 0.13 -25.95 15.95
N GLY A 142 -0.79 -26.45 15.17
CA GLY A 142 -1.27 -27.84 15.26
C GLY A 142 -1.11 -28.63 13.97
N PRO A 143 -1.40 -29.95 14.00
CA PRO A 143 -1.21 -30.84 12.85
C PRO A 143 -2.17 -30.58 11.69
N GLN A 144 -3.28 -29.90 11.95
CA GLN A 144 -4.19 -29.46 10.90
C GLN A 144 -3.74 -28.11 10.34
N PRO A 145 -3.90 -27.83 9.03
CA PRO A 145 -3.52 -26.56 8.47
C PRO A 145 -4.40 -25.42 8.99
N ALA A 146 -3.77 -24.30 9.30
CA ALA A 146 -4.45 -23.04 9.48
C ALA A 146 -4.98 -22.54 8.14
N ARG A 147 -6.24 -22.13 8.08
CA ARG A 147 -6.91 -21.67 6.85
C ARG A 147 -7.39 -20.25 7.02
N LEU A 148 -7.01 -19.38 6.10
CA LEU A 148 -7.34 -17.94 6.13
C LEU A 148 -7.93 -17.50 4.80
N ARG A 149 -8.91 -16.60 4.85
CA ARG A 149 -9.45 -15.90 3.69
C ARG A 149 -9.97 -14.51 4.09
N HIS A 150 -10.27 -13.65 3.13
CA HIS A 150 -10.79 -12.30 3.35
C HIS A 150 -9.95 -11.46 4.33
N LEU A 151 -8.64 -11.73 4.38
CA LEU A 151 -7.71 -11.04 5.27
C LEU A 151 -7.43 -9.63 4.73
N ARG A 152 -7.93 -8.61 5.43
CA ARG A 152 -7.80 -7.20 5.04
C ARG A 152 -7.57 -6.32 6.26
N LEU A 153 -6.90 -5.19 6.02
CA LEU A 153 -6.57 -4.23 7.06
C LEU A 153 -6.87 -2.81 6.55
N ARG A 154 -7.34 -1.96 7.45
CA ARG A 154 -7.51 -0.54 7.18
C ARG A 154 -6.66 0.27 8.16
N PRO A 155 -5.65 1.02 7.71
CA PRO A 155 -4.98 2.02 8.54
C PRO A 155 -5.98 3.06 9.02
N GLN A 156 -5.82 3.50 10.26
CA GLN A 156 -6.67 4.49 10.89
C GLN A 156 -5.83 5.68 11.38
N GLN A 157 -6.51 6.80 11.71
CA GLN A 157 -5.89 8.02 12.25
C GLN A 157 -4.79 8.60 11.34
N LEU A 158 -4.95 8.47 10.02
CA LEU A 158 -4.10 9.16 9.07
C LEU A 158 -4.39 10.67 9.15
N GLN A 159 -3.32 11.46 9.22
CA GLN A 159 -3.41 12.92 9.26
C GLN A 159 -3.49 13.48 7.83
N PRO A 160 -4.36 14.45 7.55
CA PRO A 160 -4.44 15.07 6.24
C PRO A 160 -3.16 15.84 5.90
N LEU A 161 -2.58 15.58 4.75
CA LEU A 161 -1.56 16.40 4.10
C LEU A 161 -2.17 17.41 3.14
N TRP A 162 -3.41 17.18 2.68
CA TRP A 162 -4.16 18.03 1.79
C TRP A 162 -5.40 18.57 2.51
N ASN A 163 -5.55 19.89 2.55
CA ASN A 163 -6.63 20.55 3.28
C ASN A 163 -7.89 20.82 2.43
N GLY A 164 -7.84 20.61 1.11
CA GLY A 164 -8.94 20.83 0.18
C GLY A 164 -9.31 22.30 -0.08
N ARG A 165 -8.51 23.26 0.37
CA ARG A 165 -8.86 24.70 0.31
C ARG A 165 -7.80 25.56 -0.34
N ASN A 166 -6.53 25.29 -0.07
CA ASN A 166 -5.40 26.08 -0.55
C ASN A 166 -4.12 25.22 -0.54
N LEU A 167 -3.00 25.80 -0.91
CA LEU A 167 -1.69 25.14 -0.95
C LEU A 167 -0.94 25.19 0.40
N ASP A 168 -1.58 25.51 1.52
CA ASP A 168 -0.92 25.50 2.82
C ASP A 168 -0.33 24.11 3.11
N GLY A 169 0.93 24.09 3.54
CA GLY A 169 1.68 22.84 3.70
C GLY A 169 2.33 22.32 2.41
N TRP A 170 2.20 23.05 1.30
CA TRP A 170 2.80 22.71 0.01
C TRP A 170 3.45 23.91 -0.66
N THR A 171 4.54 23.68 -1.39
CA THR A 171 5.29 24.72 -2.10
C THR A 171 5.64 24.24 -3.50
N VAL A 172 5.42 25.08 -4.51
CA VAL A 172 5.88 24.80 -5.88
C VAL A 172 7.40 24.86 -5.90
N ASN A 173 8.04 23.80 -6.35
CA ASN A 173 9.49 23.75 -6.46
C ASN A 173 9.98 24.70 -7.57
N ARG A 174 10.83 25.62 -7.22
CA ARG A 174 11.42 26.62 -8.12
C ARG A 174 12.94 26.49 -8.29
N ALA A 175 13.51 25.39 -7.83
CA ALA A 175 14.96 25.17 -7.87
C ALA A 175 15.52 25.09 -9.29
N ASP A 176 14.73 24.59 -10.26
CA ASP A 176 15.12 24.52 -11.66
C ASP A 176 14.19 25.40 -12.53
N PRO A 177 14.67 26.52 -13.10
CA PRO A 177 13.84 27.39 -13.94
C PRO A 177 13.26 26.71 -15.18
N LYS A 178 13.88 25.63 -15.67
CA LYS A 178 13.41 24.86 -16.83
C LYS A 178 12.25 23.93 -16.48
N ARG A 179 11.87 23.81 -15.20
CA ARG A 179 10.88 22.86 -14.69
C ARG A 179 9.79 23.57 -13.88
N GLN A 180 9.27 24.67 -14.42
CA GLN A 180 8.26 25.51 -13.78
C GLN A 180 7.02 25.71 -14.65
N GLN A 181 6.76 24.80 -15.60
CA GLN A 181 5.62 24.89 -16.51
C GLN A 181 4.33 24.31 -15.89
N ALA A 182 4.45 23.60 -14.79
CA ALA A 182 3.30 23.03 -14.10
C ALA A 182 2.43 24.08 -13.42
N ARG A 183 1.13 23.82 -13.39
CA ARG A 183 0.13 24.58 -12.65
C ARG A 183 -0.54 23.69 -11.63
N PHE A 184 -0.68 24.20 -10.42
CA PHE A 184 -1.33 23.54 -9.29
C PHE A 184 -2.48 24.41 -8.81
N ARG A 185 -3.70 23.92 -8.94
CA ARG A 185 -4.92 24.67 -8.60
C ARG A 185 -5.85 23.82 -7.75
N ILE A 186 -6.75 24.46 -7.03
CA ILE A 186 -7.80 23.80 -6.28
C ILE A 186 -9.10 23.90 -7.07
N THR A 187 -9.80 22.79 -7.24
CA THR A 187 -11.14 22.79 -7.86
C THR A 187 -12.20 23.23 -6.84
N ASP A 188 -13.40 23.55 -7.33
CA ASP A 188 -14.54 23.87 -6.46
C ASP A 188 -14.94 22.72 -5.52
N GLN A 189 -14.52 21.50 -5.83
CA GLN A 189 -14.72 20.30 -4.99
C GLN A 189 -13.58 20.08 -3.96
N GLY A 190 -12.61 21.00 -3.90
CA GLY A 190 -11.47 20.88 -2.97
C GLY A 190 -10.39 19.89 -3.41
N GLU A 191 -10.38 19.51 -4.69
CA GLU A 191 -9.37 18.63 -5.28
C GLU A 191 -8.16 19.43 -5.75
N LEU A 192 -6.97 18.83 -5.66
CA LEU A 192 -5.76 19.38 -6.25
C LEU A 192 -5.71 19.00 -7.72
N LEU A 193 -5.85 19.99 -8.60
CA LEU A 193 -5.64 19.84 -10.04
C LEU A 193 -4.18 20.12 -10.38
N VAL A 194 -3.52 19.15 -11.00
CA VAL A 194 -2.14 19.21 -11.49
C VAL A 194 -2.17 19.22 -13.01
N GLU A 195 -1.69 20.29 -13.63
CA GLU A 195 -1.73 20.47 -15.08
C GLU A 195 -0.40 20.92 -15.66
N GLY A 196 -0.11 20.42 -16.88
CA GLY A 196 1.12 20.73 -17.59
C GLY A 196 2.35 20.15 -16.92
N GLY A 197 3.50 20.62 -17.28
CA GLY A 197 4.79 20.15 -16.75
C GLY A 197 5.92 20.44 -17.73
N PRO A 198 7.15 20.20 -17.34
CA PRO A 198 7.56 19.64 -16.07
C PRO A 198 7.47 20.60 -14.88
N GLY A 199 7.26 20.03 -13.70
CA GLY A 199 7.23 20.74 -12.42
C GLY A 199 6.84 19.81 -11.27
N ASP A 200 6.94 20.28 -10.04
CA ASP A 200 6.50 19.52 -8.88
C ASP A 200 6.04 20.41 -7.72
N LEU A 201 5.12 19.87 -6.92
CA LEU A 201 4.57 20.45 -5.71
C LEU A 201 5.10 19.67 -4.50
N VAL A 202 5.82 20.34 -3.60
CA VAL A 202 6.57 19.71 -2.51
C VAL A 202 5.90 20.01 -1.17
N SER A 203 5.72 18.99 -0.32
CA SER A 203 5.16 19.15 1.03
C SER A 203 6.17 19.80 2.00
N THR A 204 5.65 20.48 3.02
CA THR A 204 6.46 20.92 4.16
C THR A 204 6.70 19.79 5.17
N VAL A 205 5.91 18.72 5.11
CA VAL A 205 6.05 17.54 5.97
C VAL A 205 7.16 16.64 5.43
N HIS A 206 8.07 16.24 6.32
CA HIS A 206 9.13 15.28 6.04
C HIS A 206 8.87 13.98 6.79
N ALA A 207 9.01 12.85 6.10
CA ALA A 207 8.83 11.53 6.67
C ALA A 207 9.90 10.55 6.18
N ALA A 208 10.30 9.62 7.06
CA ALA A 208 11.20 8.51 6.74
C ALA A 208 10.42 7.20 6.61
N ASP A 209 9.83 6.76 7.72
CA ASP A 209 8.96 5.58 7.78
C ASP A 209 7.51 6.04 8.01
N PHE A 210 6.59 5.62 7.14
CA PHE A 210 5.23 6.15 7.13
C PHE A 210 4.27 5.26 6.37
N ILE A 211 2.98 5.51 6.58
CA ILE A 211 1.88 5.11 5.71
C ILE A 211 1.40 6.37 5.00
N LEU A 212 1.26 6.33 3.68
CA LEU A 212 0.69 7.37 2.84
C LEU A 212 -0.50 6.80 2.08
N GLN A 213 -1.62 7.52 2.05
CA GLN A 213 -2.77 7.21 1.19
C GLN A 213 -3.21 8.47 0.44
N PHE A 214 -3.57 8.31 -0.81
CA PHE A 214 -4.16 9.37 -1.63
C PHE A 214 -5.09 8.80 -2.68
N ASP A 215 -6.09 9.58 -3.06
CA ASP A 215 -6.87 9.31 -4.26
C ASP A 215 -6.31 10.11 -5.42
N CYS A 216 -6.29 9.47 -6.59
CA CYS A 216 -5.90 10.09 -7.83
C CYS A 216 -6.91 9.75 -8.93
N ARG A 217 -7.08 10.68 -9.88
CA ARG A 217 -7.83 10.49 -11.13
C ARG A 217 -7.06 11.14 -12.27
N THR A 218 -6.70 10.37 -13.29
CA THR A 218 -6.17 10.93 -14.53
C THR A 218 -7.31 11.55 -15.34
N LEU A 219 -7.07 12.68 -16.01
CA LEU A 219 -8.05 13.35 -16.88
C LEU A 219 -7.71 13.13 -18.36
N GLY A 220 -7.19 11.95 -18.66
CA GLY A 220 -6.84 11.50 -20.00
C GLY A 220 -6.19 10.12 -19.92
N LYS A 221 -5.99 9.50 -21.09
CA LYS A 221 -5.45 8.15 -21.20
C LYS A 221 -3.93 8.12 -21.11
N HIS A 222 -3.39 7.15 -20.40
CA HIS A 222 -1.96 6.86 -20.27
C HIS A 222 -1.11 8.06 -19.84
N LEU A 223 -1.70 8.97 -19.04
CA LEU A 223 -0.97 10.10 -18.49
C LEU A 223 0.09 9.60 -17.51
N ASN A 224 1.23 10.29 -17.51
CA ASN A 224 2.35 9.99 -16.64
C ASN A 224 2.42 11.03 -15.51
N SER A 225 2.60 10.54 -14.30
CA SER A 225 2.84 11.30 -13.08
C SER A 225 3.40 10.39 -11.98
N GLY A 226 3.68 10.93 -10.81
CA GLY A 226 4.13 10.17 -9.66
C GLY A 226 4.05 10.96 -8.36
N VAL A 227 4.06 10.24 -7.26
CA VAL A 227 4.21 10.80 -5.92
C VAL A 227 5.55 10.38 -5.37
N PHE A 228 6.44 11.36 -5.17
CA PHE A 228 7.78 11.12 -4.64
C PHE A 228 7.78 11.17 -3.12
N PHE A 229 8.69 10.47 -2.50
CA PHE A 229 8.89 10.44 -1.05
C PHE A 229 10.35 10.28 -0.66
N ARG A 230 10.67 10.61 0.60
CA ARG A 230 12.05 10.72 1.07
C ARG A 230 12.91 11.58 0.13
N CYS A 231 12.32 12.63 -0.40
CA CYS A 231 13.01 13.53 -1.33
C CYS A 231 14.16 14.26 -0.64
N ILE A 232 15.16 14.65 -1.42
CA ILE A 232 16.20 15.58 -0.95
C ILE A 232 15.61 17.00 -1.01
N PRO A 233 15.55 17.73 0.13
CA PRO A 233 15.01 19.09 0.12
C PRO A 233 15.70 19.99 -0.90
N GLY A 234 14.92 20.82 -1.60
CA GLY A 234 15.43 21.76 -2.60
C GLY A 234 15.85 21.13 -3.93
N GLN A 235 15.79 19.80 -4.09
CA GLN A 235 16.12 19.12 -5.34
C GLN A 235 14.85 18.68 -6.07
N TYR A 236 14.84 18.87 -7.39
CA TYR A 236 13.72 18.48 -8.23
C TYR A 236 13.57 16.95 -8.30
N GLN A 237 12.43 16.45 -7.83
CA GLN A 237 12.05 15.03 -7.92
C GLN A 237 13.17 14.04 -7.57
N ASN A 238 13.99 14.37 -6.58
CA ASN A 238 15.07 13.49 -6.13
C ASN A 238 14.65 12.73 -4.87
N GLY A 239 13.82 11.72 -5.08
CA GLY A 239 13.25 10.81 -4.09
C GLY A 239 13.04 9.42 -4.68
N TYR A 240 12.41 8.52 -3.91
CA TYR A 240 11.71 7.37 -4.50
C TYR A 240 10.40 7.86 -5.09
N GLU A 241 9.88 7.14 -6.07
CA GLU A 241 8.66 7.50 -6.76
C GLU A 241 7.66 6.34 -6.78
N VAL A 242 6.44 6.60 -6.29
CA VAL A 242 5.28 5.76 -6.60
C VAL A 242 4.71 6.22 -7.92
N GLN A 243 4.81 5.37 -8.94
CA GLN A 243 4.39 5.67 -10.30
C GLN A 243 2.87 5.79 -10.43
N ILE A 244 2.44 6.68 -11.31
CA ILE A 244 1.06 6.80 -11.79
C ILE A 244 1.09 6.67 -13.32
N HIS A 245 0.70 5.50 -13.83
CA HIS A 245 0.57 5.21 -15.24
C HIS A 245 -0.36 4.00 -15.42
N ASN A 246 -1.56 4.18 -15.96
CA ASN A 246 -2.58 3.12 -16.02
C ASN A 246 -2.50 2.27 -17.30
N GLY A 247 -1.52 2.50 -18.16
CA GLY A 247 -1.33 1.75 -19.39
C GLY A 247 -0.73 0.35 -19.17
N TYR A 248 -1.06 -0.58 -20.04
CA TYR A 248 -0.52 -1.93 -20.06
C TYR A 248 -0.42 -2.46 -21.50
N LYS A 249 0.42 -3.49 -21.72
CA LYS A 249 0.70 -4.07 -23.03
C LYS A 249 -0.30 -5.18 -23.36
N ASN A 250 -0.53 -5.39 -24.65
CA ASN A 250 -1.23 -6.57 -25.19
C ASN A 250 -2.60 -6.85 -24.56
N ASN A 251 -3.28 -5.82 -24.06
CA ASN A 251 -4.52 -5.95 -23.30
C ASN A 251 -4.38 -6.87 -22.06
N ASP A 252 -3.16 -6.97 -21.50
CA ASP A 252 -2.82 -7.76 -20.32
C ASP A 252 -2.37 -6.85 -19.18
N ARG A 253 -3.21 -6.74 -18.16
CA ARG A 253 -2.96 -5.90 -16.98
C ARG A 253 -1.76 -6.35 -16.15
N THR A 254 -1.24 -7.56 -16.34
CA THR A 254 -0.02 -8.04 -15.69
C THR A 254 1.25 -7.56 -16.39
N GLN A 255 1.11 -6.82 -17.50
CA GLN A 255 2.20 -6.22 -18.26
C GLN A 255 2.14 -4.69 -18.22
N PRO A 256 2.39 -4.06 -17.07
CA PRO A 256 2.28 -2.59 -16.94
C PRO A 256 3.26 -1.88 -17.87
N LEU A 257 2.83 -0.75 -18.43
CA LEU A 257 3.72 0.22 -19.05
C LEU A 257 4.34 1.11 -17.98
N ASP A 258 5.55 1.55 -18.22
CA ASP A 258 6.28 2.52 -17.40
C ASP A 258 6.17 2.25 -15.88
N PHE A 259 6.42 1.01 -15.46
CA PHE A 259 6.29 0.49 -14.08
C PHE A 259 4.85 0.39 -13.56
N GLY A 260 3.85 1.02 -14.19
CA GLY A 260 2.44 0.95 -13.81
C GLY A 260 2.10 1.67 -12.50
N THR A 261 0.84 2.05 -12.34
CA THR A 261 0.36 2.72 -11.12
C THR A 261 0.62 1.86 -9.88
N GLY A 262 1.25 2.48 -8.88
CA GLY A 262 1.70 1.81 -7.65
C GLY A 262 3.10 1.19 -7.77
N GLY A 263 3.71 1.11 -8.95
CA GLY A 263 5.11 0.70 -9.12
C GLY A 263 6.07 1.64 -8.39
N ILE A 264 7.20 1.12 -7.94
CA ILE A 264 8.32 1.96 -7.49
C ILE A 264 9.23 2.20 -8.71
N TYR A 265 9.16 3.41 -9.23
CA TYR A 265 9.77 3.75 -10.52
C TYR A 265 11.26 3.38 -10.58
N ARG A 266 11.65 2.71 -11.66
CA ARG A 266 13.01 2.16 -11.88
C ARG A 266 13.50 1.18 -10.81
N ARG A 267 12.62 0.65 -9.95
CA ARG A 267 12.96 -0.32 -8.89
C ARG A 267 12.13 -1.59 -8.98
N ALA A 268 10.82 -1.47 -8.87
CA ALA A 268 9.91 -2.59 -8.89
C ALA A 268 8.62 -2.20 -9.64
N PRO A 269 8.30 -2.85 -10.76
CA PRO A 269 7.03 -2.61 -11.44
C PRO A 269 5.87 -3.13 -10.61
N ALA A 270 4.72 -2.51 -10.77
CA ALA A 270 3.47 -3.09 -10.28
C ALA A 270 3.24 -4.44 -10.94
N ARG A 271 2.93 -5.46 -10.16
CA ARG A 271 2.66 -6.81 -10.73
C ARG A 271 1.38 -6.86 -11.58
N ARG A 272 0.52 -5.85 -11.44
CA ARG A 272 -0.72 -5.72 -12.18
C ARG A 272 -1.22 -4.27 -12.15
N VAL A 273 -1.76 -3.77 -13.24
CA VAL A 273 -2.50 -2.51 -13.28
C VAL A 273 -3.94 -2.78 -12.85
N VAL A 274 -4.37 -2.18 -11.74
CA VAL A 274 -5.73 -2.37 -11.17
C VAL A 274 -6.54 -1.07 -11.13
N SER A 275 -5.98 0.02 -11.63
CA SER A 275 -6.65 1.30 -11.85
C SER A 275 -7.05 1.48 -13.30
N ASN A 276 -7.99 2.38 -13.54
CA ASN A 276 -8.41 2.82 -14.89
C ASN A 276 -8.11 4.31 -15.04
N ASP A 277 -7.87 4.73 -16.29
CA ASP A 277 -7.86 6.14 -16.62
C ASP A 277 -9.25 6.74 -16.45
N GLU A 278 -9.30 8.04 -16.10
CA GLU A 278 -10.52 8.83 -15.94
C GLU A 278 -11.44 8.38 -14.80
N GLU A 279 -11.01 7.41 -13.98
CA GLU A 279 -11.70 6.96 -12.78
C GLU A 279 -10.88 7.29 -11.53
N TRP A 280 -11.55 7.47 -10.39
CA TRP A 280 -10.86 7.60 -9.11
C TRP A 280 -10.28 6.26 -8.67
N PHE A 281 -9.04 6.28 -8.27
CA PHE A 281 -8.38 5.14 -7.62
C PHE A 281 -7.62 5.60 -6.37
N THR A 282 -7.53 4.72 -5.41
CA THR A 282 -6.79 4.95 -4.16
C THR A 282 -5.43 4.27 -4.26
N VAL A 283 -4.37 4.99 -3.93
CA VAL A 283 -3.02 4.44 -3.75
C VAL A 283 -2.66 4.48 -2.27
N SER A 284 -2.14 3.39 -1.77
CA SER A 284 -1.54 3.29 -0.44
C SER A 284 -0.09 2.87 -0.56
N LEU A 285 0.79 3.54 0.16
CA LEU A 285 2.21 3.24 0.27
C LEU A 285 2.57 3.07 1.74
N ILE A 286 3.29 2.02 2.05
CA ILE A 286 4.02 1.89 3.31
C ILE A 286 5.51 1.90 2.99
N ALA A 287 6.22 2.88 3.54
CA ALA A 287 7.66 2.93 3.57
C ALA A 287 8.12 2.57 4.98
N ASP A 288 8.80 1.43 5.12
CA ASP A 288 9.26 0.88 6.39
C ASP A 288 10.72 0.46 6.28
N GLY A 289 11.65 1.37 6.57
CA GLY A 289 13.06 1.18 6.33
C GLY A 289 13.35 0.92 4.85
N ARG A 290 13.93 -0.25 4.55
CA ARG A 290 14.21 -0.70 3.18
C ARG A 290 12.99 -1.24 2.45
N ARG A 291 11.94 -1.62 3.19
CA ARG A 291 10.74 -2.28 2.65
C ARG A 291 9.72 -1.26 2.19
N LEU A 292 9.33 -1.36 0.94
CA LEU A 292 8.33 -0.52 0.30
C LEU A 292 7.20 -1.42 -0.21
N VAL A 293 5.99 -1.16 0.24
CA VAL A 293 4.81 -1.92 -0.18
C VAL A 293 3.74 -0.97 -0.67
N THR A 294 3.15 -1.28 -1.81
CA THR A 294 2.09 -0.45 -2.38
C THR A 294 0.83 -1.27 -2.67
N TRP A 295 -0.29 -0.60 -2.51
CA TRP A 295 -1.61 -1.09 -2.88
C TRP A 295 -2.28 -0.07 -3.81
N VAL A 296 -3.00 -0.56 -4.80
CA VAL A 296 -3.87 0.26 -5.65
C VAL A 296 -5.28 -0.32 -5.55
N ASN A 297 -6.26 0.51 -5.22
CA ASN A 297 -7.63 0.07 -4.91
C ASN A 297 -7.67 -1.09 -3.89
N GLY A 298 -6.74 -1.05 -2.91
CA GLY A 298 -6.57 -2.09 -1.90
C GLY A 298 -5.93 -3.39 -2.38
N PHE A 299 -5.62 -3.56 -3.66
CA PHE A 299 -4.89 -4.72 -4.18
C PHE A 299 -3.37 -4.50 -4.04
N PRO A 300 -2.61 -5.44 -3.45
CA PRO A 300 -1.16 -5.29 -3.27
C PRO A 300 -0.45 -5.42 -4.62
N VAL A 301 0.26 -4.39 -5.05
CA VAL A 301 0.91 -4.35 -6.37
C VAL A 301 2.44 -4.40 -6.33
N VAL A 302 3.05 -3.92 -5.24
CA VAL A 302 4.50 -4.03 -5.01
C VAL A 302 4.78 -4.47 -3.57
N ALA A 303 5.75 -5.35 -3.39
CA ALA A 303 6.45 -5.63 -2.15
C ALA A 303 7.94 -5.71 -2.50
N TRP A 304 8.70 -4.68 -2.16
CA TRP A 304 10.09 -4.57 -2.56
C TRP A 304 10.96 -4.10 -1.39
N GLU A 305 12.09 -4.78 -1.21
CA GLU A 305 13.13 -4.37 -0.27
C GLU A 305 14.30 -3.79 -1.04
N ASP A 306 14.75 -2.58 -0.69
CA ASP A 306 15.87 -1.93 -1.34
C ASP A 306 17.20 -2.62 -0.97
N PRO A 307 17.81 -3.40 -1.87
CA PRO A 307 19.02 -4.14 -1.57
C PRO A 307 20.28 -3.28 -1.67
N ARG A 308 20.16 -2.05 -2.18
CA ARG A 308 21.31 -1.21 -2.50
C ARG A 308 22.01 -0.73 -1.22
N PRO A 309 23.31 -0.43 -1.28
CA PRO A 309 24.02 0.20 -0.17
C PRO A 309 23.35 1.51 0.27
N PRO A 310 23.49 1.92 1.53
CA PRO A 310 23.05 3.25 1.99
C PRO A 310 23.69 4.36 1.16
N HIS A 311 22.87 5.36 0.81
CA HIS A 311 23.30 6.54 0.06
C HIS A 311 22.35 7.72 0.30
N ASP A 312 22.89 8.94 0.38
CA ASP A 312 22.07 10.14 0.57
C ASP A 312 21.17 10.42 -0.63
N ASN A 313 21.61 10.06 -1.83
CA ASN A 313 20.81 10.18 -3.05
C ASN A 313 20.04 8.87 -3.32
N PRO A 314 18.69 8.86 -3.28
CA PRO A 314 17.87 7.66 -3.48
C PRO A 314 17.94 7.12 -4.90
N ARG A 315 18.46 7.89 -5.87
CA ARG A 315 18.73 7.40 -7.22
C ARG A 315 19.96 6.51 -7.28
N GLN A 316 20.91 6.67 -6.35
CA GLN A 316 22.19 5.95 -6.30
C GLN A 316 22.19 4.80 -5.29
N GLY A 317 21.43 4.90 -4.19
CA GLY A 317 21.38 3.85 -3.17
C GLY A 317 20.14 3.94 -2.29
N TYR A 318 20.15 3.20 -1.20
CA TYR A 318 19.10 3.23 -0.19
C TYR A 318 19.20 4.52 0.63
N ARG A 319 18.12 5.29 0.63
CA ARG A 319 17.99 6.48 1.47
C ARG A 319 17.04 6.21 2.63
N ALA A 320 17.56 6.28 3.86
CA ALA A 320 16.77 6.14 5.09
C ALA A 320 16.23 7.48 5.60
N ALA A 321 16.91 8.59 5.28
CA ALA A 321 16.62 9.90 5.84
C ALA A 321 15.21 10.38 5.48
N ALA A 322 14.58 11.06 6.43
CA ALA A 322 13.32 11.76 6.21
C ALA A 322 13.47 12.80 5.08
N GLY A 323 12.42 12.96 4.32
CA GLY A 323 12.35 13.97 3.27
C GLY A 323 10.90 14.30 2.94
N PRO A 324 10.65 15.39 2.21
CA PRO A 324 9.32 15.79 1.82
C PRO A 324 8.69 14.79 0.83
N PHE A 325 7.36 14.87 0.73
CA PHE A 325 6.62 14.31 -0.38
C PHE A 325 6.62 15.30 -1.55
N SER A 326 6.54 14.80 -2.78
CA SER A 326 6.43 15.66 -3.96
C SER A 326 5.48 15.06 -4.98
N ILE A 327 4.57 15.88 -5.52
CA ILE A 327 3.61 15.49 -6.56
C ILE A 327 4.15 16.01 -7.90
N GLN A 328 4.37 15.08 -8.83
CA GLN A 328 4.92 15.37 -10.14
C GLN A 328 3.86 15.88 -11.11
N ALA A 329 4.21 16.94 -11.82
CA ALA A 329 3.67 17.24 -13.14
C ALA A 329 4.74 16.86 -14.17
N HIS A 330 4.52 15.77 -14.89
CA HIS A 330 5.55 15.11 -15.69
C HIS A 330 5.91 15.88 -16.97
N ASP A 331 4.91 16.21 -17.80
CA ASP A 331 5.08 16.81 -19.12
C ASP A 331 3.87 17.69 -19.49
N PRO A 332 3.88 18.36 -20.65
CA PRO A 332 2.79 19.26 -21.05
C PRO A 332 1.40 18.60 -21.13
N THR A 333 1.32 17.28 -21.24
CA THR A 333 0.05 16.53 -21.30
C THR A 333 -0.51 16.17 -19.93
N THR A 334 0.29 16.34 -18.87
CA THR A 334 -0.13 16.01 -17.50
C THR A 334 -1.41 16.74 -17.14
N ARG A 335 -2.40 15.96 -16.68
CA ARG A 335 -3.67 16.48 -16.18
C ARG A 335 -4.30 15.47 -15.22
N LEU A 336 -4.14 15.71 -13.91
CA LEU A 336 -4.59 14.80 -12.86
C LEU A 336 -5.28 15.56 -11.74
N LEU A 337 -6.17 14.86 -11.05
CA LEU A 337 -6.78 15.30 -9.80
C LEU A 337 -6.28 14.44 -8.65
N PHE A 338 -6.03 15.09 -7.51
CA PHE A 338 -5.72 14.42 -6.24
C PHE A 338 -6.68 14.89 -5.16
N ARG A 339 -7.01 13.99 -4.23
CA ARG A 339 -7.77 14.30 -3.02
C ARG A 339 -7.40 13.33 -1.90
N ARG A 340 -7.83 13.60 -0.67
CA ARG A 340 -7.58 12.76 0.51
C ARG A 340 -6.10 12.35 0.66
N ILE A 341 -5.17 13.25 0.34
CA ILE A 341 -3.75 12.98 0.59
C ILE A 341 -3.55 13.02 2.09
N GLN A 342 -3.20 11.87 2.68
CA GLN A 342 -3.11 11.70 4.13
C GLN A 342 -1.99 10.72 4.48
N TYR A 343 -1.40 10.88 5.68
CA TYR A 343 -0.30 10.04 6.13
C TYR A 343 -0.33 9.79 7.63
N ALA A 344 0.42 8.77 8.07
CA ALA A 344 0.79 8.58 9.47
C ALA A 344 2.26 8.16 9.53
N PRO A 345 3.07 8.70 10.45
CA PRO A 345 4.40 8.19 10.70
C PRO A 345 4.31 6.79 11.31
N LEU A 346 5.22 5.89 10.91
CA LEU A 346 5.38 4.62 11.60
C LEU A 346 6.19 4.85 12.89
N PRO A 347 5.87 4.11 13.96
CA PRO A 347 6.67 4.13 15.18
C PRO A 347 8.14 3.78 14.88
N PRO A 348 9.10 4.33 15.63
CA PRO A 348 10.51 3.94 15.53
C PRO A 348 10.64 2.41 15.60
N ARG A 349 11.61 1.86 14.87
CA ARG A 349 11.93 0.43 15.01
C ARG A 349 12.60 0.21 16.37
N PRO A 350 12.26 -0.86 17.10
CA PRO A 350 13.07 -1.26 18.25
C PRO A 350 14.51 -1.48 17.76
N ASN A 351 15.48 -0.93 18.45
CA ASN A 351 16.91 -1.02 18.13
C ASN A 351 17.40 -0.25 16.88
N SER A 352 16.64 0.65 16.30
CA SER A 352 17.20 1.66 15.42
C SER A 352 17.90 2.71 16.29
N HIS A 353 19.23 2.77 16.25
CA HIS A 353 19.93 3.93 16.80
C HIS A 353 19.36 5.19 16.16
N PRO A 354 19.09 6.24 16.93
CA PRO A 354 18.63 7.50 16.36
C PRO A 354 19.67 7.96 15.32
N THR A 355 19.23 8.16 14.09
CA THR A 355 20.06 8.79 13.06
C THR A 355 20.46 10.16 13.62
N PRO A 356 21.75 10.53 13.68
CA PRO A 356 22.14 11.85 14.12
C PRO A 356 21.37 12.89 13.30
N GLN A 357 20.64 13.76 13.98
CA GLN A 357 20.14 14.98 13.34
C GLN A 357 21.36 15.79 12.97
N LEU A 358 21.63 15.94 11.68
CA LEU A 358 22.61 16.89 11.20
C LEU A 358 22.14 18.29 11.57
N PRO A 359 23.06 19.15 12.05
CA PRO A 359 22.77 20.52 12.47
C PRO A 359 22.21 21.40 11.35
#